data_fcef00d21797f9229409779b2042eb27
#
_entry.id   fcef00d21797f9229409779b2042eb27
#
_cell.length_a   1.000
_cell.length_b   1.000
_cell.length_c   1.000
_cell.angle_alpha   90.00
_cell.angle_beta   90.00
_cell.angle_gamma   90.00
#
_symmetry.space_group_name_H-M   'P 1'
#
loop_
_entity.id
_entity.type
_entity.pdbx_description
1 polymer ?
#
loop_
_entity_poly.entity_id
_entity_poly.type
_entity_poly.pdbx_seq_one_letter_code
_entity_poly.pdbx_strand_id
1 'polypeptide(L)' 'MFKTFMLFGLICVEDPSNQMFGENCFNFWEQPVVHYESLAKCDRAGKAIAIKIRSELNDLNIVLKQGELWCIETTKSKNS' A
#
# COMPACT_ATOMS: atom_id res chain seq x y z
N MET A 1 -11.07 -23.83 3.87
CA MET A 1 -10.22 -22.73 4.31
C MET A 1 -9.10 -22.51 3.35
N PHE A 2 -8.88 -21.27 2.95
CA PHE A 2 -7.84 -20.93 2.01
C PHE A 2 -6.90 -19.92 2.63
N LYS A 3 -5.61 -20.08 2.39
CA LYS A 3 -4.65 -19.07 2.74
C LYS A 3 -4.62 -18.04 1.63
N THR A 4 -4.83 -16.80 2.00
CA THR A 4 -4.73 -15.69 1.07
C THR A 4 -3.82 -14.63 1.66
N PHE A 5 -3.47 -13.67 0.85
CA PHE A 5 -2.58 -12.57 1.26
C PHE A 5 -3.26 -11.26 0.93
N MET A 6 -3.14 -10.31 1.84
CA MET A 6 -3.62 -8.97 1.64
C MET A 6 -2.45 -8.01 1.61
N LEU A 7 -2.54 -7.02 0.75
CA LEU A 7 -1.51 -6.01 0.65
C LEU A 7 -1.80 -4.89 1.64
N PHE A 8 -0.81 -4.55 2.41
CA PHE A 8 -0.90 -3.52 3.43
C PHE A 8 0.37 -2.69 3.40
N GLY A 9 0.29 -1.44 3.80
CA GLY A 9 1.47 -0.59 3.77
C GLY A 9 1.40 0.59 4.69
N LEU A 10 2.55 1.22 4.86
CA LEU A 10 2.70 2.46 5.57
C LEU A 10 3.39 3.45 4.63
N ILE A 11 2.78 4.60 4.44
CA ILE A 11 3.29 5.62 3.53
C ILE A 11 3.43 6.91 4.30
N CYS A 12 4.64 7.46 4.27
CA CYS A 12 4.94 8.75 4.88
C CYS A 12 5.32 9.73 3.78
N VAL A 13 4.64 10.86 3.74
CA VAL A 13 4.83 11.87 2.71
C VAL A 13 5.06 13.22 3.35
N GLU A 14 5.71 14.09 2.61
CA GLU A 14 5.87 15.48 2.98
C GLU A 14 5.39 16.35 1.83
N ASP A 15 4.43 17.22 2.11
CA ASP A 15 3.91 18.15 1.12
C ASP A 15 4.53 19.52 1.38
N PRO A 16 5.48 19.94 0.55
CA PRO A 16 6.13 21.22 0.77
C PRO A 16 5.22 22.42 0.56
N SER A 17 4.11 22.25 -0.13
CA SER A 17 3.14 23.32 -0.33
C SER A 17 2.19 23.47 0.86
N ASN A 18 2.15 22.51 1.75
CA ASN A 18 1.27 22.51 2.90
C ASN A 18 2.08 22.57 4.20
N GLN A 19 2.36 23.77 4.63
CA GLN A 19 3.23 24.00 5.78
C GLN A 19 2.62 23.57 7.11
N MET A 20 1.30 23.36 7.14
CA MET A 20 0.63 23.00 8.38
C MET A 20 0.86 21.57 8.83
N PHE A 21 1.12 20.67 7.87
CA PHE A 21 1.19 19.26 8.19
C PHE A 21 2.60 18.67 8.17
N GLY A 22 3.52 19.29 7.43
CA GLY A 22 4.86 18.77 7.31
C GLY A 22 4.86 17.33 6.84
N GLU A 23 5.39 16.44 7.65
CA GLU A 23 5.40 15.02 7.35
C GLU A 23 4.11 14.37 7.84
N ASN A 24 3.50 13.58 6.97
CA ASN A 24 2.25 12.89 7.27
C ASN A 24 2.36 11.42 6.87
N CYS A 25 2.00 10.55 7.79
CA CYS A 25 2.04 9.11 7.56
C CYS A 25 0.63 8.54 7.62
N PHE A 26 0.35 7.61 6.73
CA PHE A 26 -0.94 6.94 6.70
C PHE A 26 -0.78 5.48 6.31
N ASN A 27 -1.73 4.68 6.74
CA ASN A 27 -1.80 3.27 6.37
C ASN A 27 -2.42 3.13 5.00
N PHE A 28 -1.90 2.20 4.24
CA PHE A 28 -2.42 1.88 2.91
C PHE A 28 -3.04 0.49 2.90
N TRP A 29 -4.16 0.37 2.24
CA TRP A 29 -4.76 -0.92 1.89
C TRP A 29 -5.60 -0.74 0.64
N GLU A 30 -5.78 -1.82 -0.09
CA GLU A 30 -6.55 -1.76 -1.32
C GLU A 30 -8.05 -1.70 -1.05
N GLN A 31 -8.76 -0.92 -1.86
CA GLN A 31 -10.22 -0.86 -1.81
C GLN A 31 -10.77 -0.97 -3.22
N PRO A 32 -11.59 -1.99 -3.48
CA PRO A 32 -12.00 -3.03 -2.54
C PRO A 32 -10.83 -3.93 -2.14
N VAL A 33 -10.98 -4.61 -1.03
CA VAL A 33 -9.93 -5.50 -0.53
C VAL A 33 -9.72 -6.64 -1.52
N VAL A 34 -8.47 -6.89 -1.86
CA VAL A 34 -8.09 -7.95 -2.77
C VAL A 34 -7.37 -9.05 -2.00
N HIS A 35 -7.79 -10.28 -2.20
CA HIS A 35 -7.14 -11.45 -1.61
C HIS A 35 -6.31 -12.13 -2.68
N TYR A 36 -5.00 -12.13 -2.51
CA TYR A 36 -4.08 -12.77 -3.45
C TYR A 36 -3.88 -14.23 -3.07
N GLU A 37 -3.83 -15.08 -4.07
CA GLU A 37 -3.71 -16.51 -3.86
C GLU A 37 -2.35 -16.96 -3.36
N SER A 38 -1.32 -16.17 -3.65
CA SER A 38 0.04 -16.52 -3.27
C SER A 38 0.81 -15.28 -2.86
N LEU A 39 1.86 -15.51 -2.08
CA LEU A 39 2.75 -14.44 -1.66
C LEU A 39 3.42 -13.80 -2.87
N ALA A 40 3.78 -14.59 -3.87
CA ALA A 40 4.41 -14.06 -5.08
C ALA A 40 3.49 -13.09 -5.83
N LYS A 41 2.21 -13.44 -5.94
CA LYS A 41 1.24 -12.56 -6.59
C LYS A 41 1.03 -11.26 -5.81
N CYS A 42 0.94 -11.37 -4.48
CA CYS A 42 0.80 -10.21 -3.62
C CYS A 42 2.03 -9.29 -3.72
N ASP A 43 3.21 -9.87 -3.69
CA ASP A 43 4.46 -9.11 -3.78
C ASP A 43 4.57 -8.37 -5.11
N ARG A 44 4.20 -9.04 -6.19
CA ARG A 44 4.21 -8.43 -7.52
C ARG A 44 3.24 -7.26 -7.60
N ALA A 45 2.05 -7.43 -7.05
CA ALA A 45 1.06 -6.35 -6.99
C ALA A 45 1.58 -5.19 -6.15
N GLY A 46 2.23 -5.48 -5.04
CA GLY A 46 2.81 -4.45 -4.19
C GLY A 46 3.86 -3.62 -4.92
N LYS A 47 4.72 -4.25 -5.69
CA LYS A 47 5.73 -3.53 -6.47
C LYS A 47 5.08 -2.61 -7.50
N ALA A 48 4.05 -3.09 -8.19
CA ALA A 48 3.36 -2.28 -9.19
C ALA A 48 2.67 -1.09 -8.54
N ILE A 49 2.03 -1.31 -7.40
CA ILE A 49 1.34 -0.24 -6.67
C ILE A 49 2.34 0.78 -6.13
N ALA A 50 3.49 0.33 -5.64
CA ALA A 50 4.53 1.23 -5.14
C ALA A 50 5.01 2.19 -6.23
N ILE A 51 5.23 1.66 -7.43
CA ILE A 51 5.63 2.48 -8.57
C ILE A 51 4.55 3.50 -8.91
N LYS A 52 3.31 3.07 -8.92
CA LYS A 52 2.17 3.95 -9.23
C LYS A 52 2.04 5.07 -8.21
N ILE A 53 2.12 4.74 -6.93
CA ILE A 53 2.02 5.73 -5.86
C ILE A 53 3.14 6.75 -5.98
N ARG A 54 4.36 6.29 -6.19
CA ARG A 54 5.50 7.18 -6.34
C ARG A 54 5.31 8.14 -7.51
N SER A 55 4.83 7.63 -8.63
CA SER A 55 4.58 8.45 -9.81
C SER A 55 3.50 9.50 -9.55
N GLU A 56 2.41 9.11 -8.91
CA GLU A 56 1.32 10.03 -8.60
C GLU A 56 1.75 11.12 -7.63
N LEU A 57 2.51 10.77 -6.61
CA LEU A 57 3.00 11.74 -5.64
C LEU A 57 3.98 12.73 -6.30
N ASN A 58 4.81 12.22 -7.20
CA ASN A 58 5.75 13.07 -7.92
C ASN A 58 5.00 14.08 -8.79
N ASP A 59 3.91 13.66 -9.44
CA ASP A 59 3.10 14.54 -10.26
C ASP A 59 2.43 15.64 -9.43
N LEU A 60 2.17 15.37 -8.17
CA LEU A 60 1.57 16.33 -7.24
C LEU A 60 2.61 17.14 -6.48
N ASN A 61 3.88 16.96 -6.77
CA ASN A 61 5.00 17.60 -6.06
C ASN A 61 5.03 17.25 -4.57
N ILE A 62 4.59 16.07 -4.23
CA ILE A 62 4.61 15.55 -2.87
C ILE A 62 5.82 14.64 -2.74
N VAL A 63 6.61 14.83 -1.69
CA VAL A 63 7.82 14.03 -1.47
C VAL A 63 7.47 12.78 -0.69
N LEU A 64 7.86 11.62 -1.23
CA LEU A 64 7.70 10.35 -0.52
C LEU A 64 8.89 10.18 0.41
N LYS A 65 8.64 10.26 1.71
CA LYS A 65 9.68 10.11 2.72
C LYS A 65 9.95 8.66 3.05
N GLN A 66 8.89 7.88 3.18
CA GLN A 66 8.98 6.47 3.49
C GLN A 66 7.80 5.76 2.89
N GLY A 67 8.04 4.64 2.26
CA GLY A 67 6.98 3.80 1.73
C GLY A 67 7.35 2.34 1.93
N GLU A 68 6.51 1.61 2.63
CA GLU A 68 6.67 0.19 2.84
C GLU A 68 5.38 -0.50 2.53
N LEU A 69 5.46 -1.55 1.72
CA LEU A 69 4.33 -2.41 1.42
C LEU A 69 4.71 -3.84 1.74
N TRP A 70 3.82 -4.52 2.41
CA TRP A 70 4.05 -5.92 2.74
C TRP A 70 2.78 -6.71 2.60
N CYS A 71 2.94 -8.02 2.51
CA CYS A 71 1.83 -8.93 2.35
C CYS A 71 1.56 -9.62 3.67
N ILE A 72 0.31 -9.56 4.10
CA ILE A 72 -0.13 -10.17 5.35
C ILE A 72 -0.91 -11.42 5.01
N GLU A 73 -0.51 -12.52 5.61
CA GLU A 73 -1.24 -13.77 5.43
C GLU A 73 -2.56 -13.70 6.19
N THR A 74 -3.63 -14.03 5.48
CA THR A 74 -4.95 -14.11 6.07
C THR A 74 -5.57 -15.45 5.73
N THR A 75 -6.52 -15.86 6.52
CA THR A 75 -7.26 -17.09 6.26
C THR A 75 -8.69 -16.72 5.92
N LYS A 76 -9.11 -17.11 4.73
CA LYS A 76 -10.48 -16.87 4.31
C LYS A 76 -11.30 -18.10 4.60
N SER A 77 -12.31 -17.94 5.42
CA SER A 77 -13.23 -19.00 5.74
C SER A 77 -14.19 -19.22 4.59
N LYS A 78 -14.67 -20.44 4.49
CA LYS A 78 -15.62 -20.86 3.49
C LYS A 78 -16.93 -20.05 3.55
N ASN A 79 -17.27 -19.56 4.73
CA ASN A 79 -18.53 -18.87 4.98
C ASN A 79 -18.39 -17.35 5.06
N SER A 80 -17.27 -16.83 4.72
CA SER A 80 -17.05 -15.39 4.79
C SER A 80 -16.90 -14.73 3.44
#